data_76f1e0be63e6a1282a6bda927117535f
#
_entry.id   76f1e0be63e6a1282a6bda927117535f
#
_cell.length_a   1.000
_cell.length_b   1.000
_cell.length_c   1.000
_cell.angle_alpha   90.00
_cell.angle_beta   90.00
_cell.angle_gamma   90.00
#
_symmetry.space_group_name_H-M   'P 1'
#
loop_
_entity.id
_entity.type
_entity.pdbx_description
1 polymer ?
#
loop_
_entity_poly.entity_id
_entity_poly.type
_entity_poly.pdbx_seq_one_letter_code
_entity_poly.pdbx_strand_id
1 'polypeptide(L)'
;MATLRLWFKETRPQFLFLSIALTFLGTAIAWYYGSVNLGYALLAGFGLLLTHGSSNAINDYFDFRSGIDLNVKRTPFSGGSGLIPEGKLPLNQALWVGVVTSLAALVIGIFFVIVRGWQLIPLIVAATLCLVLYTPVILKTYWPEWSPGLGLGILPILGLYFVQTGRYDWVVLAASIPSGILVHNLLLLNEFPDVEADREGGRKTTPVVFGMEAAGRFFRLATIAVYVWIVGCVLVTVATGSVVMPVYSLLSFLSLPLAVKAMKGSKDYSDRERLVPALGSNVMFILTTQVLLGVAYILEKVYPLS
;
A
#
# COMPACT_ATOMS: atom_id res chain seq x y z
N MET A 1 5.68 -29.54 5.72
CA MET A 1 6.52 -28.57 4.98
C MET A 1 5.80 -28.04 3.72
N ALA A 2 5.16 -28.89 2.90
CA ALA A 2 4.40 -28.45 1.70
C ALA A 2 3.32 -27.38 2.04
N THR A 3 2.57 -27.57 3.09
CA THR A 3 1.50 -26.67 3.54
C THR A 3 2.03 -25.27 3.91
N LEU A 4 3.13 -25.15 4.70
CA LEU A 4 3.71 -23.86 5.07
C LEU A 4 4.24 -23.07 3.86
N ARG A 5 4.81 -23.77 2.87
CA ARG A 5 5.24 -23.14 1.61
C ARG A 5 4.06 -22.58 0.82
N LEU A 6 2.93 -23.30 0.79
CA LEU A 6 1.71 -22.83 0.12
C LEU A 6 1.10 -21.66 0.87
N TRP A 7 1.06 -21.71 2.20
CA TRP A 7 0.58 -20.61 3.04
C TRP A 7 1.41 -19.34 2.83
N PHE A 8 2.74 -19.46 2.77
CA PHE A 8 3.61 -18.31 2.44
C PHE A 8 3.34 -17.76 1.03
N LYS A 9 3.12 -18.63 0.03
CA LYS A 9 2.78 -18.18 -1.32
C LYS A 9 1.42 -17.47 -1.37
N GLU A 10 0.45 -17.90 -0.55
CA GLU A 10 -0.88 -17.29 -0.46
C GLU A 10 -0.81 -15.84 0.03
N THR A 11 0.17 -15.49 0.86
CA THR A 11 0.38 -14.09 1.26
C THR A 11 0.88 -13.19 0.12
N ARG A 12 1.13 -13.74 -1.08
CA ARG A 12 1.63 -13.02 -2.27
C ARG A 12 2.90 -12.23 -1.97
N PRO A 13 4.01 -12.91 -1.60
CA PRO A 13 5.22 -12.30 -1.03
C PRO A 13 5.86 -11.23 -1.91
N GLN A 14 5.65 -11.25 -3.23
CA GLN A 14 6.12 -10.22 -4.15
C GLN A 14 5.53 -8.83 -3.85
N PHE A 15 4.35 -8.74 -3.22
CA PHE A 15 3.74 -7.46 -2.84
C PHE A 15 4.16 -7.00 -1.43
N LEU A 16 4.69 -7.89 -0.60
CA LEU A 16 5.11 -7.55 0.76
C LEU A 16 6.31 -6.58 0.78
N PHE A 17 7.04 -6.42 -0.33
CA PHE A 17 8.07 -5.38 -0.47
C PHE A 17 7.52 -3.97 -0.22
N LEU A 18 6.23 -3.72 -0.50
CA LEU A 18 5.59 -2.47 -0.13
C LEU A 18 5.63 -2.24 1.39
N SER A 19 5.30 -3.25 2.18
CA SER A 19 5.35 -3.15 3.65
C SER A 19 6.77 -2.89 4.17
N ILE A 20 7.79 -3.45 3.52
CA ILE A 20 9.19 -3.19 3.85
C ILE A 20 9.54 -1.74 3.54
N ALA A 21 9.18 -1.23 2.37
CA ALA A 21 9.43 0.16 1.98
C ALA A 21 8.71 1.16 2.90
N LEU A 22 7.46 0.88 3.28
CA LEU A 22 6.69 1.70 4.24
C LEU A 22 7.30 1.66 5.64
N THR A 23 7.78 0.48 6.09
CA THR A 23 8.48 0.34 7.38
C THR A 23 9.75 1.19 7.39
N PHE A 24 10.52 1.13 6.31
CA PHE A 24 11.71 1.96 6.16
C PHE A 24 11.36 3.45 6.19
N LEU A 25 10.40 3.91 5.40
CA LEU A 25 9.98 5.31 5.32
C LEU A 25 9.46 5.81 6.69
N GLY A 26 8.51 5.10 7.31
CA GLY A 26 7.94 5.51 8.61
C GLY A 26 8.99 5.55 9.73
N THR A 27 9.95 4.61 9.71
CA THR A 27 11.08 4.59 10.65
C THR A 27 12.05 5.74 10.39
N ALA A 28 12.36 6.07 9.13
CA ALA A 28 13.22 7.19 8.76
C ALA A 28 12.62 8.53 9.19
N ILE A 29 11.31 8.73 8.99
CA ILE A 29 10.58 9.90 9.48
C ILE A 29 10.68 10.00 11.01
N ALA A 30 10.43 8.88 11.72
CA ALA A 30 10.51 8.87 13.18
C ALA A 30 11.95 9.18 13.66
N TRP A 31 12.96 8.67 12.98
CA TRP A 31 14.36 8.97 13.31
C TRP A 31 14.70 10.45 13.10
N TYR A 32 14.19 11.05 12.05
CA TYR A 32 14.38 12.48 11.79
C TYR A 32 13.86 13.33 12.96
N TYR A 33 12.64 13.05 13.44
CA TYR A 33 12.01 13.82 14.52
C TYR A 33 12.37 13.39 15.95
N GLY A 34 13.21 12.35 16.11
CA GLY A 34 13.58 11.85 17.43
C GLY A 34 14.59 10.71 17.40
N SER A 35 14.44 9.80 18.34
CA SER A 35 15.19 8.56 18.44
C SER A 35 14.37 7.38 17.93
N VAL A 36 15.05 6.34 17.47
CA VAL A 36 14.43 5.10 17.00
C VAL A 36 14.84 3.91 17.88
N ASN A 37 13.85 3.16 18.29
CA ASN A 37 14.05 1.82 18.83
C ASN A 37 13.95 0.82 17.68
N LEU A 38 15.08 0.22 17.28
CA LEU A 38 15.13 -0.73 16.17
C LEU A 38 14.24 -1.97 16.41
N GLY A 39 14.18 -2.48 17.67
CA GLY A 39 13.30 -3.59 18.02
C GLY A 39 11.83 -3.27 17.76
N TYR A 40 11.38 -2.05 18.10
CA TYR A 40 10.02 -1.58 17.80
C TYR A 40 9.78 -1.42 16.31
N ALA A 41 10.75 -0.88 15.56
CA ALA A 41 10.64 -0.75 14.12
C ALA A 41 10.48 -2.12 13.44
N LEU A 42 11.30 -3.09 13.80
CA LEU A 42 11.25 -4.46 13.27
C LEU A 42 9.94 -5.17 13.65
N LEU A 43 9.50 -5.05 14.91
CA LEU A 43 8.25 -5.68 15.36
C LEU A 43 7.02 -5.04 14.70
N ALA A 44 6.97 -3.72 14.59
CA ALA A 44 5.87 -3.01 13.91
C ALA A 44 5.87 -3.34 12.39
N GLY A 45 7.05 -3.37 11.76
CA GLY A 45 7.21 -3.79 10.37
C GLY A 45 6.77 -5.24 10.14
N PHE A 46 7.07 -6.14 11.06
CA PHE A 46 6.58 -7.52 11.00
C PHE A 46 5.05 -7.58 11.15
N GLY A 47 4.47 -6.80 12.05
CA GLY A 47 3.01 -6.65 12.16
C GLY A 47 2.39 -6.14 10.85
N LEU A 48 3.02 -5.18 10.18
CA LEU A 48 2.56 -4.69 8.88
C LEU A 48 2.65 -5.75 7.77
N LEU A 49 3.73 -6.56 7.75
CA LEU A 49 3.87 -7.69 6.82
C LEU A 49 2.75 -8.73 7.03
N LEU A 50 2.43 -9.05 8.28
CA LEU A 50 1.34 -9.97 8.61
C LEU A 50 -0.02 -9.41 8.17
N THR A 51 -0.28 -8.13 8.43
CA THR A 51 -1.52 -7.44 8.01
C THR A 51 -1.66 -7.44 6.48
N HIS A 52 -0.60 -7.13 5.75
CA HIS A 52 -0.61 -7.14 4.29
C HIS A 52 -0.83 -8.56 3.74
N GLY A 53 -0.10 -9.56 4.26
CA GLY A 53 -0.29 -10.96 3.87
C GLY A 53 -1.70 -11.47 4.18
N SER A 54 -2.27 -11.04 5.31
CA SER A 54 -3.67 -11.32 5.67
C SER A 54 -4.65 -10.73 4.65
N SER A 55 -4.46 -9.46 4.26
CA SER A 55 -5.31 -8.80 3.26
C SER A 55 -5.32 -9.57 1.95
N ASN A 56 -4.16 -10.05 1.49
CA ASN A 56 -4.06 -10.84 0.27
C ASN A 56 -4.81 -12.18 0.37
N ALA A 57 -4.62 -12.92 1.46
CA ALA A 57 -5.27 -14.23 1.65
C ALA A 57 -6.79 -14.11 1.84
N ILE A 58 -7.27 -13.09 2.56
CA ILE A 58 -8.70 -12.80 2.73
C ILE A 58 -9.31 -12.39 1.38
N ASN A 59 -8.59 -11.58 0.58
CA ASN A 59 -9.05 -11.21 -0.74
C ASN A 59 -9.22 -12.45 -1.63
N ASP A 60 -8.20 -13.31 -1.75
CA ASP A 60 -8.25 -14.53 -2.56
C ASP A 60 -9.38 -15.47 -2.12
N TYR A 61 -9.66 -15.58 -0.79
CA TYR A 61 -10.80 -16.34 -0.28
C TYR A 61 -12.15 -15.83 -0.81
N PHE A 62 -12.38 -14.50 -0.72
CA PHE A 62 -13.65 -13.91 -1.16
C PHE A 62 -13.78 -13.90 -2.68
N ASP A 63 -12.68 -13.70 -3.41
CA ASP A 63 -12.66 -13.66 -4.87
C ASP A 63 -12.95 -15.02 -5.48
N PHE A 64 -12.40 -16.08 -4.90
CA PHE A 64 -12.76 -17.44 -5.30
C PHE A 64 -14.24 -17.77 -4.97
N ARG A 65 -14.69 -17.37 -3.76
CA ARG A 65 -16.07 -17.63 -3.32
C ARG A 65 -17.10 -16.88 -4.18
N SER A 66 -16.77 -15.71 -4.71
CA SER A 66 -17.64 -14.95 -5.62
C SER A 66 -17.54 -15.39 -7.08
N GLY A 67 -16.62 -16.30 -7.41
CA GLY A 67 -16.36 -16.76 -8.77
C GLY A 67 -15.47 -15.84 -9.62
N ILE A 68 -15.06 -14.69 -9.09
CA ILE A 68 -14.21 -13.73 -9.81
C ILE A 68 -12.91 -14.40 -10.25
N ASP A 69 -12.24 -15.11 -9.34
CA ASP A 69 -10.95 -15.77 -9.59
C ASP A 69 -11.00 -16.89 -10.66
N LEU A 70 -12.18 -17.35 -11.01
CA LEU A 70 -12.37 -18.33 -12.08
C LEU A 70 -12.37 -17.69 -13.48
N ASN A 71 -12.67 -16.39 -13.56
CA ASN A 71 -12.84 -15.64 -14.79
C ASN A 71 -11.70 -14.66 -15.11
N VAL A 72 -10.74 -14.46 -14.18
CA VAL A 72 -9.62 -13.52 -14.38
C VAL A 72 -8.53 -14.12 -15.28
N LYS A 73 -7.97 -13.26 -16.13
CA LYS A 73 -6.72 -13.56 -16.88
C LYS A 73 -5.55 -13.06 -16.05
N ARG A 74 -5.01 -13.94 -15.20
CA ARG A 74 -3.93 -13.57 -14.26
C ARG A 74 -2.74 -12.92 -14.93
N THR A 75 -2.18 -11.94 -14.23
CA THR A 75 -0.90 -11.34 -14.52
C THR A 75 0.01 -11.51 -13.28
N PRO A 76 1.31 -11.18 -13.35
CA PRO A 76 2.16 -11.16 -12.16
C PRO A 76 1.69 -10.16 -11.09
N PHE A 77 0.76 -9.23 -11.43
CA PHE A 77 0.33 -8.11 -10.59
C PHE A 77 -1.16 -8.14 -10.23
N SER A 78 -1.98 -8.97 -10.91
CA SER A 78 -3.44 -9.05 -10.72
C SER A 78 -3.96 -10.48 -10.82
N GLY A 79 -5.21 -10.72 -10.38
CA GLY A 79 -5.90 -11.99 -10.49
C GLY A 79 -5.55 -13.02 -9.42
N GLY A 80 -5.24 -12.58 -8.18
CA GLY A 80 -5.04 -13.46 -7.04
C GLY A 80 -3.73 -14.26 -7.05
N SER A 81 -3.54 -15.14 -6.04
CA SER A 81 -2.40 -16.06 -5.94
C SER A 81 -2.48 -17.22 -6.95
N GLY A 82 -3.68 -17.56 -7.37
CA GLY A 82 -3.98 -18.70 -8.22
C GLY A 82 -4.00 -20.06 -7.51
N LEU A 83 -3.60 -20.13 -6.25
CA LEU A 83 -3.47 -21.41 -5.55
C LEU A 83 -4.80 -22.11 -5.32
N ILE A 84 -5.87 -21.35 -5.05
CA ILE A 84 -7.21 -21.90 -4.80
C ILE A 84 -7.83 -22.41 -6.12
N PRO A 85 -7.92 -21.62 -7.20
CA PRO A 85 -8.47 -22.10 -8.48
C PRO A 85 -7.68 -23.26 -9.11
N GLU A 86 -6.38 -23.34 -8.85
CA GLU A 86 -5.54 -24.46 -9.30
C GLU A 86 -5.67 -25.70 -8.43
N GLY A 87 -6.51 -25.70 -7.38
CA GLY A 87 -6.68 -26.80 -6.45
C GLY A 87 -5.47 -27.12 -5.58
N LYS A 88 -4.46 -26.23 -5.55
CA LYS A 88 -3.23 -26.40 -4.76
C LYS A 88 -3.41 -26.07 -3.29
N LEU A 89 -4.35 -25.16 -2.99
CA LEU A 89 -4.71 -24.74 -1.63
C LEU A 89 -6.21 -24.84 -1.44
N PRO A 90 -6.72 -25.59 -0.45
CA PRO A 90 -8.14 -25.61 -0.10
C PRO A 90 -8.62 -24.22 0.35
N LEU A 91 -9.84 -23.83 -0.06
CA LEU A 91 -10.44 -22.52 0.24
C LEU A 91 -10.38 -22.17 1.74
N ASN A 92 -10.73 -23.14 2.61
CA ASN A 92 -10.68 -22.90 4.06
C ASN A 92 -9.26 -22.62 4.58
N GLN A 93 -8.22 -23.15 3.93
CA GLN A 93 -6.84 -22.88 4.34
C GLN A 93 -6.42 -21.45 3.99
N ALA A 94 -6.86 -20.89 2.87
CA ALA A 94 -6.64 -19.49 2.53
C ALA A 94 -7.28 -18.57 3.59
N LEU A 95 -8.53 -18.86 4.01
CA LEU A 95 -9.15 -18.12 5.11
C LEU A 95 -8.35 -18.23 6.41
N TRP A 96 -7.86 -19.43 6.76
CA TRP A 96 -7.05 -19.63 7.96
C TRP A 96 -5.73 -18.87 7.90
N VAL A 97 -5.07 -18.80 6.73
CA VAL A 97 -3.88 -17.95 6.54
C VAL A 97 -4.21 -16.50 6.88
N GLY A 98 -5.31 -15.97 6.33
CA GLY A 98 -5.76 -14.60 6.59
C GLY A 98 -6.06 -14.37 8.07
N VAL A 99 -6.83 -15.25 8.71
CA VAL A 99 -7.25 -15.12 10.13
C VAL A 99 -6.03 -15.21 11.06
N VAL A 100 -5.16 -16.21 10.89
CA VAL A 100 -4.01 -16.42 11.77
C VAL A 100 -3.03 -15.23 11.66
N THR A 101 -2.76 -14.75 10.45
CA THR A 101 -1.87 -13.59 10.26
C THR A 101 -2.50 -12.29 10.78
N SER A 102 -3.82 -12.09 10.64
CA SER A 102 -4.54 -10.95 11.25
C SER A 102 -4.45 -10.99 12.78
N LEU A 103 -4.71 -12.14 13.39
CA LEU A 103 -4.65 -12.27 14.86
C LEU A 103 -3.22 -12.05 15.37
N ALA A 104 -2.21 -12.56 14.69
CA ALA A 104 -0.81 -12.32 15.05
C ALA A 104 -0.46 -10.82 14.95
N ALA A 105 -0.91 -10.13 13.89
CA ALA A 105 -0.75 -8.68 13.76
C ALA A 105 -1.48 -7.90 14.87
N LEU A 106 -2.70 -8.33 15.24
CA LEU A 106 -3.47 -7.73 16.33
C LEU A 106 -2.77 -7.87 17.68
N VAL A 107 -2.16 -9.03 17.97
CA VAL A 107 -1.36 -9.23 19.19
C VAL A 107 -0.19 -8.24 19.26
N ILE A 108 0.50 -8.01 18.13
CA ILE A 108 1.56 -6.99 18.04
C ILE A 108 0.98 -5.59 18.26
N GLY A 109 -0.20 -5.29 17.68
CA GLY A 109 -0.90 -4.04 17.89
C GLY A 109 -1.26 -3.80 19.36
N ILE A 110 -1.79 -4.81 20.05
CA ILE A 110 -2.13 -4.78 21.48
C ILE A 110 -0.85 -4.54 22.33
N PHE A 111 0.24 -5.23 22.01
CA PHE A 111 1.52 -4.96 22.65
C PHE A 111 1.90 -3.48 22.56
N PHE A 112 1.80 -2.87 21.37
CA PHE A 112 2.12 -1.45 21.22
C PHE A 112 1.11 -0.52 21.92
N VAL A 113 -0.16 -0.88 22.01
CA VAL A 113 -1.14 -0.14 22.83
C VAL A 113 -0.71 -0.12 24.31
N ILE A 114 -0.24 -1.26 24.82
CA ILE A 114 0.21 -1.36 26.22
C ILE A 114 1.47 -0.53 26.47
N VAL A 115 2.47 -0.60 25.58
CA VAL A 115 3.78 0.02 25.80
C VAL A 115 3.88 1.47 25.30
N ARG A 116 3.03 1.92 24.38
CA ARG A 116 3.09 3.26 23.76
C ARG A 116 1.87 4.12 24.03
N GLY A 117 0.73 3.51 24.37
CA GLY A 117 -0.47 4.22 24.77
C GLY A 117 -1.72 3.87 23.95
N TRP A 118 -2.86 4.07 24.58
CA TRP A 118 -4.18 3.77 24.04
C TRP A 118 -4.54 4.59 22.78
N GLN A 119 -3.87 5.71 22.54
CA GLN A 119 -4.07 6.56 21.37
C GLN A 119 -3.79 5.84 20.04
N LEU A 120 -3.12 4.69 20.09
CA LEU A 120 -2.92 3.83 18.93
C LEU A 120 -4.20 3.07 18.51
N ILE A 121 -5.18 2.91 19.44
CA ILE A 121 -6.41 2.13 19.18
C ILE A 121 -7.18 2.65 17.96
N PRO A 122 -7.47 3.95 17.79
CA PRO A 122 -8.20 4.44 16.62
C PRO A 122 -7.54 4.07 15.28
N LEU A 123 -6.20 4.08 15.23
CA LEU A 123 -5.45 3.71 14.03
C LEU A 123 -5.57 2.20 13.76
N ILE A 124 -5.43 1.34 14.79
CA ILE A 124 -5.61 -0.10 14.66
C ILE A 124 -7.03 -0.42 14.20
N VAL A 125 -8.05 0.22 14.78
CA VAL A 125 -9.45 0.04 14.38
C VAL A 125 -9.64 0.44 12.91
N ALA A 126 -9.17 1.59 12.49
CA ALA A 126 -9.27 2.05 11.11
C ALA A 126 -8.57 1.07 10.13
N ALA A 127 -7.36 0.62 10.46
CA ALA A 127 -6.62 -0.35 9.64
C ALA A 127 -7.37 -1.69 9.57
N THR A 128 -7.93 -2.17 10.70
CA THR A 128 -8.71 -3.40 10.74
C THR A 128 -9.99 -3.30 9.90
N LEU A 129 -10.69 -2.17 9.95
CA LEU A 129 -11.88 -1.94 9.13
C LEU A 129 -11.52 -1.91 7.63
N CYS A 130 -10.44 -1.22 7.25
CA CYS A 130 -9.94 -1.25 5.88
C CYS A 130 -9.61 -2.67 5.41
N LEU A 131 -9.01 -3.51 6.28
CA LEU A 131 -8.66 -4.88 5.94
C LEU A 131 -9.89 -5.79 5.82
N VAL A 132 -10.72 -5.82 6.86
CA VAL A 132 -11.82 -6.79 6.97
C VAL A 132 -12.97 -6.46 6.02
N LEU A 133 -13.27 -5.17 5.85
CA LEU A 133 -14.40 -4.72 5.02
C LEU A 133 -14.00 -4.53 3.54
N TYR A 134 -12.72 -4.54 3.19
CA TYR A 134 -12.28 -4.25 1.83
C TYR A 134 -13.01 -5.10 0.79
N THR A 135 -12.78 -6.40 0.82
CA THR A 135 -13.34 -7.30 -0.20
C THR A 135 -14.85 -7.51 -0.08
N PRO A 136 -15.43 -7.79 1.11
CA PRO A 136 -16.85 -8.09 1.18
C PRO A 136 -17.77 -6.88 1.01
N VAL A 137 -17.30 -5.67 1.35
CA VAL A 137 -18.11 -4.45 1.41
C VAL A 137 -17.58 -3.35 0.52
N ILE A 138 -16.31 -2.91 0.74
CA ILE A 138 -15.78 -1.69 0.13
C ILE A 138 -15.65 -1.82 -1.40
N LEU A 139 -15.22 -2.99 -1.92
CA LEU A 139 -15.17 -3.25 -3.37
C LEU A 139 -16.53 -3.19 -4.07
N LYS A 140 -17.63 -3.18 -3.32
CA LYS A 140 -19.00 -2.99 -3.83
C LYS A 140 -19.48 -1.54 -3.73
N THR A 141 -18.65 -0.64 -3.21
CA THR A 141 -18.90 0.80 -3.15
C THR A 141 -18.16 1.52 -4.28
N TYR A 142 -18.61 2.74 -4.60
CA TYR A 142 -17.90 3.55 -5.59
C TYR A 142 -16.53 3.97 -5.08
N TRP A 143 -15.51 3.90 -5.96
CA TRP A 143 -14.14 4.33 -5.66
C TRP A 143 -13.50 3.60 -4.45
N PRO A 144 -13.42 2.26 -4.47
CA PRO A 144 -12.93 1.47 -3.33
C PRO A 144 -11.43 1.63 -3.05
N GLU A 145 -10.67 2.16 -4.00
CA GLU A 145 -9.21 2.27 -3.96
C GLU A 145 -8.71 3.24 -2.88
N TRP A 146 -9.62 4.10 -2.33
CA TRP A 146 -9.31 4.93 -1.16
C TRP A 146 -8.91 4.08 0.05
N SER A 147 -9.51 2.91 0.21
CA SER A 147 -9.31 2.06 1.39
C SER A 147 -7.88 1.49 1.48
N PRO A 148 -7.30 0.86 0.44
CA PRO A 148 -5.89 0.49 0.48
C PRO A 148 -4.96 1.72 0.52
N GLY A 149 -5.31 2.85 -0.12
CA GLY A 149 -4.57 4.10 0.01
C GLY A 149 -4.46 4.57 1.46
N LEU A 150 -5.55 4.51 2.21
CA LEU A 150 -5.56 4.78 3.65
C LEU A 150 -4.88 3.64 4.43
N GLY A 151 -5.37 2.41 4.28
CA GLY A 151 -5.01 1.25 5.12
C GLY A 151 -3.56 0.77 4.95
N LEU A 152 -3.03 0.78 3.73
CA LEU A 152 -1.65 0.37 3.41
C LEU A 152 -0.75 1.53 2.95
N GLY A 153 -1.26 2.76 2.85
CA GLY A 153 -0.46 3.92 2.48
C GLY A 153 -0.22 4.86 3.67
N ILE A 154 -1.27 5.44 4.22
CA ILE A 154 -1.20 6.49 5.26
C ILE A 154 -1.02 5.88 6.65
N LEU A 155 -1.93 4.98 7.06
CA LEU A 155 -1.97 4.46 8.42
C LEU A 155 -0.67 3.75 8.85
N PRO A 156 0.04 2.98 8.02
CA PRO A 156 1.30 2.37 8.40
C PRO A 156 2.38 3.37 8.79
N ILE A 157 2.50 4.49 8.06
CA ILE A 157 3.50 5.51 8.34
C ILE A 157 3.19 6.22 9.66
N LEU A 158 1.91 6.58 9.89
CA LEU A 158 1.45 7.16 11.15
C LEU A 158 1.67 6.19 12.33
N GLY A 159 1.38 4.90 12.12
CA GLY A 159 1.57 3.87 13.14
C GLY A 159 3.03 3.65 13.50
N LEU A 160 3.90 3.55 12.49
CA LEU A 160 5.35 3.41 12.69
C LEU A 160 5.93 4.62 13.41
N TYR A 161 5.50 5.83 13.04
CA TYR A 161 5.90 7.04 13.75
C TYR A 161 5.41 7.05 15.21
N PHE A 162 4.11 6.74 15.44
CA PHE A 162 3.55 6.71 16.79
C PHE A 162 4.24 5.66 17.67
N VAL A 163 4.51 4.47 17.16
CA VAL A 163 5.22 3.41 17.88
C VAL A 163 6.60 3.88 18.35
N GLN A 164 7.28 4.72 17.59
CA GLN A 164 8.59 5.27 17.95
C GLN A 164 8.49 6.46 18.92
N THR A 165 7.55 7.36 18.72
CA THR A 165 7.50 8.68 19.38
C THR A 165 6.46 8.79 20.48
N GLY A 166 5.41 7.94 20.47
CA GLY A 166 4.26 8.01 21.38
C GLY A 166 3.29 9.16 21.09
N ARG A 167 3.41 9.83 19.95
CA ARG A 167 2.56 10.97 19.56
C ARG A 167 2.25 10.95 18.07
N TYR A 168 1.17 11.63 17.69
CA TYR A 168 0.88 12.00 16.31
C TYR A 168 1.40 13.40 16.02
N ASP A 169 1.73 13.63 14.74
CA ASP A 169 2.14 14.93 14.27
C ASP A 169 1.54 15.19 12.88
N TRP A 170 1.05 16.40 12.63
CA TRP A 170 0.44 16.77 11.37
C TRP A 170 1.44 16.74 10.20
N VAL A 171 2.72 17.03 10.48
CA VAL A 171 3.78 16.95 9.44
C VAL A 171 3.99 15.53 8.96
N VAL A 172 3.81 14.53 9.85
CA VAL A 172 3.89 13.11 9.48
C VAL A 172 2.68 12.69 8.66
N LEU A 173 1.50 13.23 8.98
CA LEU A 173 0.32 13.04 8.13
C LEU A 173 0.58 13.62 6.74
N ALA A 174 1.11 14.85 6.63
CA ALA A 174 1.47 15.46 5.35
C ALA A 174 2.51 14.61 4.58
N ALA A 175 3.52 14.07 5.27
CA ALA A 175 4.54 13.20 4.70
C ALA A 175 3.99 11.82 4.25
N SER A 176 2.87 11.35 4.81
CA SER A 176 2.24 10.08 4.44
C SER A 176 1.29 10.17 3.24
N ILE A 177 0.84 11.37 2.86
CA ILE A 177 -0.10 11.56 1.73
C ILE A 177 0.45 11.00 0.41
N PRO A 178 1.71 11.24 0.01
CA PRO A 178 2.27 10.61 -1.18
C PRO A 178 2.11 9.08 -1.18
N SER A 179 2.37 8.44 -0.03
CA SER A 179 2.21 6.99 0.13
C SER A 179 0.76 6.55 -0.05
N GLY A 180 -0.20 7.31 0.49
CA GLY A 180 -1.62 7.05 0.30
C GLY A 180 -2.02 7.08 -1.17
N ILE A 181 -1.61 8.11 -1.91
CA ILE A 181 -1.89 8.25 -3.34
C ILE A 181 -1.20 7.15 -4.15
N LEU A 182 0.03 6.80 -3.81
CA LEU A 182 0.79 5.75 -4.48
C LEU A 182 0.12 4.39 -4.33
N VAL A 183 -0.34 4.03 -3.12
CA VAL A 183 -1.02 2.76 -2.87
C VAL A 183 -2.42 2.73 -3.48
N HIS A 184 -3.17 3.85 -3.45
CA HIS A 184 -4.40 3.99 -4.23
C HIS A 184 -4.14 3.67 -5.71
N ASN A 185 -3.12 4.27 -6.32
CA ASN A 185 -2.75 4.06 -7.72
C ASN A 185 -2.24 2.64 -8.02
N LEU A 186 -1.66 1.95 -7.01
CA LEU A 186 -1.29 0.55 -7.15
C LEU A 186 -2.52 -0.30 -7.46
N LEU A 187 -3.56 -0.16 -6.65
CA LEU A 187 -4.80 -0.93 -6.80
C LEU A 187 -5.53 -0.51 -8.07
N LEU A 188 -5.71 0.80 -8.29
CA LEU A 188 -6.41 1.32 -9.46
C LEU A 188 -5.84 0.77 -10.78
N LEU A 189 -4.52 0.73 -10.95
CA LEU A 189 -3.94 0.22 -12.20
C LEU A 189 -3.99 -1.32 -12.26
N ASN A 190 -3.90 -2.01 -11.11
CA ASN A 190 -3.99 -3.47 -11.04
C ASN A 190 -5.42 -4.01 -11.36
N GLU A 191 -6.45 -3.17 -11.27
CA GLU A 191 -7.85 -3.51 -11.63
C GLU A 191 -8.08 -3.50 -13.15
N PHE A 192 -7.21 -2.89 -13.94
CA PHE A 192 -7.39 -2.78 -15.39
C PHE A 192 -7.48 -4.13 -16.10
N PRO A 193 -6.63 -5.12 -15.83
CA PRO A 193 -6.74 -6.45 -16.44
C PRO A 193 -8.00 -7.22 -16.01
N ASP A 194 -8.56 -6.87 -14.84
CA ASP A 194 -9.60 -7.64 -14.17
C ASP A 194 -11.00 -7.04 -14.34
N VAL A 195 -11.15 -5.92 -15.09
CA VAL A 195 -12.37 -5.11 -15.20
C VAL A 195 -13.63 -5.91 -15.56
N GLU A 196 -13.54 -6.90 -16.47
CA GLU A 196 -14.70 -7.70 -16.86
C GLU A 196 -15.09 -8.68 -15.76
N ALA A 197 -14.12 -9.36 -15.13
CA ALA A 197 -14.38 -10.26 -14.02
C ALA A 197 -14.91 -9.51 -12.79
N ASP A 198 -14.40 -8.30 -12.52
CA ASP A 198 -14.89 -7.42 -11.45
C ASP A 198 -16.34 -6.99 -11.70
N ARG A 199 -16.69 -6.64 -12.95
CA ARG A 199 -18.06 -6.27 -13.32
C ARG A 199 -19.02 -7.45 -13.12
N GLU A 200 -18.66 -8.64 -13.61
CA GLU A 200 -19.45 -9.85 -13.43
C GLU A 200 -19.61 -10.24 -11.94
N GLY A 201 -18.55 -10.02 -11.14
CA GLY A 201 -18.54 -10.24 -9.69
C GLY A 201 -19.26 -9.16 -8.87
N GLY A 202 -19.80 -8.12 -9.52
CA GLY A 202 -20.57 -7.05 -8.86
C GLY A 202 -19.70 -6.04 -8.11
N ARG A 203 -18.39 -5.96 -8.39
CA ARG A 203 -17.50 -4.91 -7.89
C ARG A 203 -17.78 -3.59 -8.57
N LYS A 204 -17.48 -2.51 -7.86
CA LYS A 204 -17.66 -1.13 -8.33
C LYS A 204 -16.33 -0.37 -8.32
N THR A 205 -15.28 -1.03 -8.80
CA THR A 205 -13.97 -0.43 -8.97
C THR A 205 -14.02 0.76 -9.93
N THR A 206 -13.09 1.68 -9.81
CA THR A 206 -13.07 2.90 -10.66
C THR A 206 -13.17 2.59 -12.16
N PRO A 207 -12.43 1.59 -12.74
CA PRO A 207 -12.59 1.26 -14.15
C PRO A 207 -13.94 0.63 -14.50
N VAL A 208 -14.58 -0.10 -13.58
CA VAL A 208 -15.94 -0.67 -13.80
C VAL A 208 -17.00 0.42 -13.85
N VAL A 209 -16.92 1.41 -12.95
CA VAL A 209 -17.95 2.44 -12.77
C VAL A 209 -17.80 3.60 -13.76
N PHE A 210 -16.59 4.14 -13.88
CA PHE A 210 -16.31 5.33 -14.65
C PHE A 210 -15.74 5.04 -16.05
N GLY A 211 -15.42 3.77 -16.32
CA GLY A 211 -14.81 3.34 -17.57
C GLY A 211 -13.28 3.49 -17.56
N MET A 212 -12.64 2.72 -18.43
CA MET A 212 -11.17 2.59 -18.50
C MET A 212 -10.47 3.90 -18.81
N GLU A 213 -11.05 4.74 -19.70
CA GLU A 213 -10.43 6.02 -20.06
C GLU A 213 -10.43 7.02 -18.89
N ALA A 214 -11.54 7.10 -18.13
CA ALA A 214 -11.64 7.95 -16.94
C ALA A 214 -10.71 7.43 -15.85
N ALA A 215 -10.70 6.13 -15.59
CA ALA A 215 -9.78 5.48 -14.63
C ALA A 215 -8.32 5.76 -14.98
N GLY A 216 -7.95 5.66 -16.26
CA GLY A 216 -6.61 6.03 -16.73
C GLY A 216 -6.29 7.51 -16.54
N ARG A 217 -7.27 8.42 -16.67
CA ARG A 217 -7.09 9.85 -16.35
C ARG A 217 -6.89 10.07 -14.86
N PHE A 218 -7.71 9.44 -14.01
CA PHE A 218 -7.55 9.51 -12.55
C PHE A 218 -6.18 9.01 -12.11
N PHE A 219 -5.74 7.85 -12.61
CA PHE A 219 -4.42 7.31 -12.34
C PHE A 219 -3.30 8.30 -12.67
N ARG A 220 -3.33 8.93 -13.86
CA ARG A 220 -2.29 9.89 -14.28
C ARG A 220 -2.33 11.17 -13.45
N LEU A 221 -3.52 11.71 -13.16
CA LEU A 221 -3.66 12.90 -12.33
C LEU A 221 -3.18 12.64 -10.89
N ALA A 222 -3.55 11.51 -10.31
CA ALA A 222 -3.07 11.10 -8.98
C ALA A 222 -1.55 10.88 -8.96
N THR A 223 -0.97 10.29 -10.03
CA THR A 223 0.51 10.18 -10.17
C THR A 223 1.18 11.55 -10.18
N ILE A 224 0.63 12.53 -10.91
CA ILE A 224 1.15 13.90 -10.92
C ILE A 224 0.98 14.56 -9.55
N ALA A 225 -0.16 14.33 -8.89
CA ALA A 225 -0.46 14.90 -7.57
C ALA A 225 0.56 14.46 -6.51
N VAL A 226 1.18 13.27 -6.60
CA VAL A 226 2.26 12.85 -5.72
C VAL A 226 3.43 13.84 -5.77
N TYR A 227 3.90 14.18 -6.96
CA TYR A 227 5.03 15.09 -7.13
C TYR A 227 4.67 16.53 -6.77
N VAL A 228 3.46 16.98 -7.15
CA VAL A 228 2.95 18.33 -6.79
C VAL A 228 2.88 18.46 -5.27
N TRP A 229 2.40 17.44 -4.56
CA TRP A 229 2.35 17.43 -3.10
C TRP A 229 3.74 17.51 -2.48
N ILE A 230 4.69 16.69 -2.94
CA ILE A 230 6.08 16.71 -2.45
C ILE A 230 6.71 18.09 -2.66
N VAL A 231 6.59 18.66 -3.86
CA VAL A 231 7.11 20.02 -4.14
C VAL A 231 6.43 21.06 -3.26
N GLY A 232 5.09 20.98 -3.11
CA GLY A 232 4.34 21.90 -2.25
C GLY A 232 4.82 21.87 -0.80
N CYS A 233 5.02 20.66 -0.22
CA CYS A 233 5.54 20.51 1.13
C CYS A 233 6.98 21.03 1.29
N VAL A 234 7.85 20.78 0.29
CA VAL A 234 9.23 21.31 0.26
C VAL A 234 9.22 22.84 0.18
N LEU A 235 8.35 23.42 -0.66
CA LEU A 235 8.25 24.89 -0.76
C LEU A 235 7.75 25.51 0.57
N VAL A 236 6.81 24.87 1.25
CA VAL A 236 6.40 25.31 2.61
C VAL A 236 7.57 25.23 3.57
N THR A 237 8.36 24.13 3.54
CA THR A 237 9.57 24.00 4.37
C THR A 237 10.53 25.15 4.13
N VAL A 238 10.87 25.44 2.88
CA VAL A 238 11.81 26.52 2.52
C VAL A 238 11.26 27.91 2.91
N ALA A 239 9.97 28.14 2.69
CA ALA A 239 9.34 29.42 2.97
C ALA A 239 9.18 29.72 4.48
N THR A 240 8.97 28.68 5.30
CA THR A 240 8.69 28.85 6.72
C THR A 240 9.87 28.53 7.65
N GLY A 241 10.89 27.87 7.14
CA GLY A 241 11.96 27.28 7.97
C GLY A 241 11.51 26.12 8.86
N SER A 242 10.24 25.66 8.72
CA SER A 242 9.70 24.53 9.48
C SER A 242 9.57 23.32 8.56
N VAL A 243 10.25 22.23 8.88
CA VAL A 243 10.31 21.07 7.99
C VAL A 243 8.98 20.33 7.96
N VAL A 244 8.23 20.48 6.86
CA VAL A 244 7.06 19.66 6.52
C VAL A 244 7.51 18.44 5.75
N MET A 245 8.35 18.63 4.73
CA MET A 245 9.13 17.58 4.06
C MET A 245 10.53 18.13 3.77
N PRO A 246 11.60 17.33 4.00
CA PRO A 246 12.97 17.74 3.71
C PRO A 246 13.16 18.14 2.24
N VAL A 247 14.08 19.08 1.96
CA VAL A 247 14.46 19.44 0.59
C VAL A 247 14.94 18.23 -0.20
N TYR A 248 15.64 17.31 0.44
CA TYR A 248 16.04 16.04 -0.16
C TYR A 248 14.88 15.17 -0.67
N SER A 249 13.62 15.45 -0.28
CA SER A 249 12.44 14.74 -0.81
C SER A 249 12.29 14.91 -2.33
N LEU A 250 12.93 15.92 -2.92
CA LEU A 250 13.04 16.09 -4.37
C LEU A 250 13.81 14.95 -5.06
N LEU A 251 14.61 14.15 -4.32
CA LEU A 251 15.21 12.91 -4.84
C LEU A 251 14.17 11.92 -5.34
N SER A 252 12.92 12.00 -4.84
CA SER A 252 11.80 11.20 -5.36
C SER A 252 11.57 11.36 -6.87
N PHE A 253 11.99 12.48 -7.47
CA PHE A 253 11.92 12.69 -8.92
C PHE A 253 12.78 11.71 -9.73
N LEU A 254 13.75 11.02 -9.12
CA LEU A 254 14.47 9.92 -9.77
C LEU A 254 13.56 8.75 -10.14
N SER A 255 12.38 8.64 -9.51
CA SER A 255 11.35 7.66 -9.89
C SER A 255 10.48 8.08 -11.09
N LEU A 256 10.60 9.34 -11.56
CA LEU A 256 9.78 9.90 -12.64
C LEU A 256 9.78 9.09 -13.95
N PRO A 257 10.90 8.52 -14.42
CA PRO A 257 10.87 7.68 -15.62
C PRO A 257 9.95 6.46 -15.49
N LEU A 258 9.89 5.85 -14.30
CA LEU A 258 9.00 4.72 -14.00
C LEU A 258 7.53 5.17 -13.98
N ALA A 259 7.24 6.32 -13.34
CA ALA A 259 5.93 6.95 -13.33
C ALA A 259 5.43 7.25 -14.75
N VAL A 260 6.29 7.85 -15.60
CA VAL A 260 5.97 8.15 -17.01
C VAL A 260 5.66 6.87 -17.79
N LYS A 261 6.43 5.79 -17.58
CA LYS A 261 6.19 4.51 -18.24
C LYS A 261 4.85 3.90 -17.81
N ALA A 262 4.51 3.95 -16.52
CA ALA A 262 3.21 3.50 -16.01
C ALA A 262 2.06 4.34 -16.58
N MET A 263 2.20 5.67 -16.61
CA MET A 263 1.20 6.59 -17.19
C MET A 263 0.99 6.38 -18.69
N LYS A 264 2.04 6.06 -19.45
CA LYS A 264 1.91 5.75 -20.89
C LYS A 264 1.13 4.44 -21.07
N GLY A 265 1.50 3.38 -20.36
CA GLY A 265 0.81 2.09 -20.46
C GLY A 265 -0.63 2.12 -19.96
N SER A 266 -0.99 3.03 -19.03
CA SER A 266 -2.40 3.22 -18.63
C SER A 266 -3.30 3.81 -19.73
N LYS A 267 -2.74 4.34 -20.82
CA LYS A 267 -3.49 4.75 -22.01
C LYS A 267 -3.75 3.59 -22.96
N ASP A 268 -2.81 2.66 -23.03
CA ASP A 268 -2.82 1.51 -23.95
C ASP A 268 -3.42 0.26 -23.26
N TYR A 269 -4.44 0.45 -22.42
CA TYR A 269 -5.02 -0.58 -21.56
C TYR A 269 -5.63 -1.77 -22.31
N SER A 270 -6.01 -1.61 -23.56
CA SER A 270 -6.51 -2.70 -24.41
C SER A 270 -5.40 -3.60 -24.93
N ASP A 271 -4.15 -3.13 -24.92
CA ASP A 271 -2.97 -3.88 -25.32
C ASP A 271 -2.27 -4.48 -24.08
N ARG A 272 -2.46 -5.78 -23.89
CA ARG A 272 -1.88 -6.49 -22.74
C ARG A 272 -0.35 -6.47 -22.71
N GLU A 273 0.30 -6.47 -23.89
CA GLU A 273 1.76 -6.44 -24.00
C GLU A 273 2.33 -5.10 -23.52
N ARG A 274 1.53 -4.02 -23.56
CA ARG A 274 1.89 -2.71 -23.03
C ARG A 274 1.42 -2.52 -21.60
N LEU A 275 0.25 -3.05 -21.25
CA LEU A 275 -0.32 -2.89 -19.90
C LEU A 275 0.50 -3.63 -18.84
N VAL A 276 0.89 -4.91 -19.07
CA VAL A 276 1.63 -5.69 -18.05
C VAL A 276 2.99 -5.05 -17.68
N PRO A 277 3.82 -4.58 -18.62
CA PRO A 277 5.02 -3.80 -18.27
C PRO A 277 4.72 -2.48 -17.54
N ALA A 278 3.56 -1.86 -17.78
CA ALA A 278 3.15 -0.65 -17.07
C ALA A 278 2.80 -0.95 -15.60
N LEU A 279 2.12 -2.08 -15.32
CA LEU A 279 1.86 -2.56 -13.95
C LEU A 279 3.18 -2.74 -13.20
N GLY A 280 4.16 -3.42 -13.81
CA GLY A 280 5.50 -3.58 -13.22
C GLY A 280 6.21 -2.25 -12.97
N SER A 281 6.10 -1.32 -13.93
CA SER A 281 6.68 0.02 -13.78
C SER A 281 6.00 0.81 -12.66
N ASN A 282 4.69 0.66 -12.46
CA ASN A 282 3.94 1.27 -11.37
C ASN A 282 4.39 0.72 -10.00
N VAL A 283 4.54 -0.60 -9.87
CA VAL A 283 5.06 -1.21 -8.63
C VAL A 283 6.45 -0.66 -8.31
N MET A 284 7.37 -0.65 -9.30
CA MET A 284 8.72 -0.12 -9.10
C MET A 284 8.72 1.38 -8.80
N PHE A 285 7.86 2.17 -9.45
CA PHE A 285 7.67 3.59 -9.16
C PHE A 285 7.31 3.81 -7.69
N ILE A 286 6.32 3.06 -7.20
CA ILE A 286 5.83 3.16 -5.82
C ILE A 286 6.94 2.81 -4.83
N LEU A 287 7.60 1.67 -5.00
CA LEU A 287 8.66 1.22 -4.10
C LEU A 287 9.84 2.19 -4.10
N THR A 288 10.29 2.63 -5.28
CA THR A 288 11.41 3.57 -5.41
C THR A 288 11.08 4.91 -4.76
N THR A 289 9.87 5.46 -4.98
CA THR A 289 9.47 6.72 -4.36
C THR A 289 9.46 6.63 -2.84
N GLN A 290 8.90 5.55 -2.26
CA GLN A 290 8.89 5.32 -0.81
C GLN A 290 10.31 5.27 -0.22
N VAL A 291 11.20 4.53 -0.88
CA VAL A 291 12.60 4.40 -0.44
C VAL A 291 13.32 5.75 -0.54
N LEU A 292 13.16 6.48 -1.65
CA LEU A 292 13.80 7.79 -1.84
C LEU A 292 13.30 8.82 -0.82
N LEU A 293 12.02 8.81 -0.48
CA LEU A 293 11.49 9.66 0.60
C LEU A 293 12.12 9.28 1.94
N GLY A 294 12.25 7.99 2.27
CA GLY A 294 12.95 7.58 3.50
C GLY A 294 14.41 8.03 3.53
N VAL A 295 15.13 7.86 2.42
CA VAL A 295 16.51 8.38 2.26
C VAL A 295 16.56 9.89 2.46
N ALA A 296 15.58 10.64 1.96
CA ALA A 296 15.50 12.09 2.13
C ALA A 296 15.48 12.51 3.62
N TYR A 297 14.69 11.85 4.44
CA TYR A 297 14.66 12.12 5.89
C TYR A 297 15.97 11.74 6.58
N ILE A 298 16.62 10.66 6.13
CA ILE A 298 17.94 10.26 6.64
C ILE A 298 18.99 11.32 6.29
N LEU A 299 19.03 11.76 5.02
CA LEU A 299 19.98 12.78 4.57
C LEU A 299 19.77 14.09 5.30
N GLU A 300 18.53 14.53 5.48
CA GLU A 300 18.24 15.77 6.22
C GLU A 300 18.69 15.70 7.69
N LYS A 301 18.56 14.52 8.32
CA LYS A 301 19.05 14.29 9.69
C LYS A 301 20.56 14.39 9.81
N VAL A 302 21.29 13.89 8.80
CA VAL A 302 22.76 13.79 8.80
C VAL A 302 23.40 15.04 8.21
N TYR A 303 22.80 15.62 7.18
CA TYR A 303 23.28 16.76 6.42
C TYR A 303 22.15 17.77 6.23
N PRO A 304 21.76 18.54 7.26
CA PRO A 304 20.61 19.45 7.18
C PRO A 304 20.77 20.48 6.05
N LEU A 305 19.72 20.62 5.22
CA LEU A 305 19.60 21.65 4.15
C LEU A 305 18.42 22.60 4.43
N SER A 306 17.47 22.19 5.26
CA SER A 306 16.26 22.95 5.57
C SER A 306 16.12 23.29 7.05
#